data_608c8c853bd9f5ab3d1c9dd6a2a1f677
#
_entry.id   608c8c853bd9f5ab3d1c9dd6a2a1f677
#
_cell.length_a   1.000
_cell.length_b   1.000
_cell.length_c   1.000
_cell.angle_alpha   90.00
_cell.angle_beta   90.00
_cell.angle_gamma   90.00
#
_symmetry.space_group_name_H-M   'P 1'
#
loop_
_entity.id
_entity.type
_entity.pdbx_description
1 polymer ?
#
loop_
_entity_poly.entity_id
_entity_poly.type
_entity_poly.pdbx_seq_one_letter_code
_entity_poly.pdbx_strand_id
1 'polypeptide(L)'
;MNRDYPLEKVRNFGIIAHIDAGKTTTSERVLFYTGSQHKIGEVHEGDTTTDWMEQERERGITITAAAITCFWEPSYESRRRKNGEPSSAKATEGQGKYRFNVIDTPGHIDFTAEVKRSMRVLDGAIVVFDGVAGVEPQSETNWRYADEAAV
;
A
#
# COMPACT_ATOMS: atom_id res chain seq x y z
N MET A 1 -23.00 2.46 14.90
CA MET A 1 -21.94 3.37 14.46
C MET A 1 -22.06 3.54 12.95
N ASN A 2 -22.34 4.74 12.46
CA ASN A 2 -22.25 5.02 11.02
C ASN A 2 -20.76 5.03 10.65
N ARG A 3 -20.39 4.24 9.65
CA ARG A 3 -19.03 4.26 9.09
C ARG A 3 -18.97 5.33 8.00
N ASP A 4 -17.88 6.08 7.96
CA ASP A 4 -17.66 7.12 6.93
C ASP A 4 -17.54 6.51 5.53
N TYR A 5 -17.06 5.24 5.44
CA TYR A 5 -16.94 4.47 4.20
C TYR A 5 -17.57 3.09 4.33
N PRO A 6 -18.37 2.65 3.33
CA PRO A 6 -18.89 1.28 3.29
C PRO A 6 -17.73 0.28 3.12
N LEU A 7 -17.84 -0.91 3.74
CA LEU A 7 -16.76 -1.90 3.73
C LEU A 7 -16.36 -2.35 2.32
N GLU A 8 -17.32 -2.40 1.41
CA GLU A 8 -17.09 -2.74 0.00
C GLU A 8 -16.15 -1.77 -0.72
N LYS A 9 -15.95 -0.56 -0.18
CA LYS A 9 -15.05 0.46 -0.71
C LYS A 9 -13.78 0.65 0.13
N VAL A 10 -13.55 -0.17 1.11
CA VAL A 10 -12.31 -0.18 1.91
C VAL A 10 -11.47 -1.37 1.49
N ARG A 11 -10.18 -1.15 1.22
CA ARG A 11 -9.21 -2.20 0.91
C ARG A 11 -7.92 -1.97 1.66
N ASN A 12 -7.45 -3.03 2.29
CA ASN A 12 -6.14 -3.09 2.91
C ASN A 12 -5.21 -3.86 1.97
N PHE A 13 -4.19 -3.22 1.45
CA PHE A 13 -3.20 -3.93 0.65
C PHE A 13 -1.80 -3.71 1.17
N GLY A 14 -0.99 -4.75 1.08
CA GLY A 14 0.41 -4.73 1.45
C GLY A 14 1.31 -4.60 0.22
N ILE A 15 2.49 -4.02 0.41
CA ILE A 15 3.55 -4.05 -0.59
C ILE A 15 4.67 -4.92 -0.05
N ILE A 16 4.97 -5.99 -0.79
CA ILE A 16 5.91 -7.03 -0.43
C ILE A 16 7.06 -7.00 -1.43
N ALA A 17 8.28 -6.99 -0.95
CA ALA A 17 9.46 -6.98 -1.81
C ALA A 17 10.67 -7.56 -1.09
N HIS A 18 11.66 -7.99 -1.85
CA HIS A 18 13.00 -8.19 -1.33
C HIS A 18 13.64 -6.85 -0.93
N ILE A 19 14.69 -6.87 -0.13
CA ILE A 19 15.47 -5.68 0.24
C ILE A 19 15.94 -4.99 -1.05
N ASP A 20 15.86 -3.68 -1.09
CA ASP A 20 16.25 -2.83 -2.23
C ASP A 20 15.48 -3.05 -3.56
N ALA A 21 14.50 -3.93 -3.61
CA ALA A 21 13.67 -4.15 -4.79
C ALA A 21 12.68 -2.99 -5.10
N GLY A 22 12.73 -1.90 -4.36
CA GLY A 22 11.92 -0.71 -4.60
C GLY A 22 10.57 -0.68 -3.89
N LYS A 23 10.41 -1.40 -2.77
CA LYS A 23 9.19 -1.40 -1.95
C LYS A 23 8.79 0.01 -1.51
N THR A 24 9.66 0.70 -0.77
CA THR A 24 9.42 2.06 -0.27
C THR A 24 9.18 3.04 -1.42
N THR A 25 9.95 2.93 -2.51
CA THR A 25 9.72 3.74 -3.72
C THR A 25 8.31 3.53 -4.28
N THR A 26 7.82 2.29 -4.31
CA THR A 26 6.46 1.99 -4.79
C THR A 26 5.40 2.58 -3.86
N SER A 27 5.56 2.44 -2.54
CA SER A 27 4.68 3.03 -1.53
C SER A 27 4.58 4.54 -1.69
N GLU A 28 5.70 5.23 -1.79
CA GLU A 28 5.77 6.69 -1.97
C GLU A 28 5.10 7.14 -3.27
N ARG A 29 5.25 6.39 -4.38
CA ARG A 29 4.56 6.68 -5.64
C ARG A 29 3.05 6.51 -5.54
N VAL A 30 2.57 5.47 -4.85
CA VAL A 30 1.14 5.29 -4.59
C VAL A 30 0.58 6.49 -3.81
N LEU A 31 1.26 6.92 -2.75
CA LEU A 31 0.84 8.06 -1.94
C LEU A 31 0.84 9.38 -2.74
N PHE A 32 1.85 9.59 -3.58
CA PHE A 32 1.92 10.76 -4.42
C PHE A 32 0.80 10.79 -5.47
N TYR A 33 0.58 9.70 -6.22
CA TYR A 33 -0.45 9.67 -7.27
C TYR A 33 -1.88 9.66 -6.72
N THR A 34 -2.09 9.25 -5.49
CA THR A 34 -3.38 9.36 -4.81
C THR A 34 -3.63 10.76 -4.21
N GLY A 35 -2.65 11.66 -4.30
CA GLY A 35 -2.72 13.01 -3.75
C GLY A 35 -2.61 13.06 -2.23
N SER A 36 -2.22 11.97 -1.59
CA SER A 36 -1.99 11.91 -0.15
C SER A 36 -0.70 12.62 0.26
N GLN A 37 0.21 12.80 -0.70
CA GLN A 37 1.44 13.56 -0.56
C GLN A 37 1.60 14.56 -1.70
N HIS A 38 2.22 15.72 -1.38
CA HIS A 38 2.50 16.76 -2.37
C HIS A 38 3.88 16.65 -3.01
N LYS A 39 4.79 15.93 -2.39
CA LYS A 39 6.16 15.72 -2.85
C LYS A 39 6.47 14.23 -2.88
N ILE A 40 7.21 13.80 -3.87
CA ILE A 40 7.70 12.42 -3.96
C ILE A 40 8.86 12.31 -2.97
N GLY A 41 8.73 11.44 -1.96
CA GLY A 41 9.82 11.08 -1.07
C GLY A 41 10.83 10.17 -1.79
N GLU A 42 12.11 10.42 -1.58
CA GLU A 42 13.20 9.61 -2.12
C GLU A 42 13.94 8.90 -0.97
N VAL A 43 14.09 7.58 -1.10
CA VAL A 43 14.75 6.75 -0.06
C VAL A 43 16.17 7.23 0.23
N HIS A 44 16.90 7.60 -0.82
CA HIS A 44 18.29 8.06 -0.70
C HIS A 44 18.42 9.44 -0.03
N GLU A 45 17.37 10.25 -0.04
CA GLU A 45 17.36 11.57 0.60
C GLU A 45 16.82 11.51 2.05
N GLY A 46 16.31 10.35 2.49
CA GLY A 46 15.72 10.15 3.82
C GLY A 46 14.41 10.94 4.03
N ASP A 47 13.75 11.36 2.95
CA ASP A 47 12.53 12.18 2.96
C ASP A 47 11.28 11.33 2.63
N THR A 48 11.24 10.10 3.19
CA THR A 48 10.13 9.17 2.98
C THR A 48 9.10 9.29 4.10
N THR A 49 7.82 9.17 3.76
CA THR A 49 6.73 9.20 4.75
C THR A 49 6.53 7.85 5.43
N THR A 50 6.87 6.77 4.74
CA THR A 50 6.71 5.40 5.25
C THR A 50 7.76 5.04 6.29
N ASP A 51 9.00 5.51 6.14
CA ASP A 51 10.11 5.26 7.06
C ASP A 51 10.22 6.44 8.04
N TRP A 52 9.46 6.39 9.12
CA TRP A 52 9.37 7.47 10.10
C TRP A 52 10.42 7.40 11.21
N MET A 53 11.03 6.23 11.43
CA MET A 53 12.07 6.05 12.42
C MET A 53 13.44 6.47 11.85
N GLU A 54 14.27 7.13 12.69
CA GLU A 54 15.62 7.53 12.31
C GLU A 54 16.47 6.34 11.83
N GLN A 55 16.34 5.20 12.47
CA GLN A 55 17.03 3.96 12.11
C GLN A 55 16.60 3.39 10.75
N GLU A 56 15.32 3.58 10.37
CA GLU A 56 14.79 3.19 9.05
C GLU A 56 15.40 4.09 7.96
N ARG A 57 15.46 5.39 8.22
CA ARG A 57 16.03 6.38 7.29
C ARG A 57 17.53 6.20 7.09
N GLU A 58 18.28 5.97 8.18
CA GLU A 58 19.72 5.75 8.11
C GLU A 58 20.11 4.49 7.35
N ARG A 59 19.31 3.42 7.48
CA ARG A 59 19.58 2.12 6.88
C ARG A 59 18.88 1.90 5.55
N GLY A 60 17.91 2.76 5.18
CA GLY A 60 17.08 2.60 3.99
C GLY A 60 16.19 1.36 4.01
N ILE A 61 15.85 0.84 5.21
CA ILE A 61 15.03 -0.36 5.38
C ILE A 61 13.85 -0.09 6.29
N THR A 62 12.68 -0.61 5.96
CA THR A 62 11.50 -0.58 6.82
C THR A 62 11.65 -1.60 7.93
N ILE A 63 11.56 -1.16 9.18
CA ILE A 63 11.64 -2.00 10.39
C ILE A 63 10.24 -2.28 10.92
N THR A 64 9.40 -1.25 10.99
CA THR A 64 8.05 -1.32 11.56
C THR A 64 7.02 -1.19 10.46
N ALA A 65 5.98 -2.05 10.48
CA ALA A 65 4.88 -1.93 9.53
C ALA A 65 4.16 -0.59 9.72
N ALA A 66 4.12 0.21 8.66
CA ALA A 66 3.38 1.46 8.61
C ALA A 66 2.06 1.28 7.86
N ALA A 67 0.97 1.84 8.37
CA ALA A 67 -0.33 1.85 7.70
C ALA A 67 -0.71 3.28 7.33
N ILE A 68 -0.80 3.57 6.05
CA ILE A 68 -1.14 4.90 5.55
C ILE A 68 -2.44 4.81 4.75
N THR A 69 -3.37 5.70 5.04
CA THR A 69 -4.64 5.76 4.31
C THR A 69 -4.53 6.71 3.12
N CYS A 70 -4.94 6.23 1.96
CA CYS A 70 -5.09 7.03 0.76
C CYS A 70 -6.46 6.80 0.10
N PHE A 71 -6.85 7.71 -0.81
CA PHE A 71 -8.14 7.68 -1.47
C PHE A 71 -7.97 7.70 -2.98
N TRP A 72 -8.69 6.82 -3.65
CA TRP A 72 -8.63 6.74 -5.10
C TRP A 72 -10.02 6.59 -5.72
N GLU A 73 -10.27 7.35 -6.79
CA GLU A 73 -11.46 7.22 -7.61
C GLU A 73 -11.08 6.65 -8.98
N PRO A 74 -11.51 5.43 -9.31
CA PRO A 74 -11.22 4.83 -10.60
C PRO A 74 -11.77 5.67 -11.75
N SER A 75 -11.01 5.79 -12.84
CA SER A 75 -11.36 6.62 -13.99
C SER A 75 -12.68 6.20 -14.68
N TYR A 76 -13.07 4.93 -14.56
CA TYR A 76 -14.35 4.43 -15.11
C TYR A 76 -15.55 4.95 -14.30
N GLU A 77 -15.44 5.11 -12.98
CA GLU A 77 -16.49 5.70 -12.15
C GLU A 77 -16.63 7.21 -12.39
N SER A 78 -15.53 7.92 -12.56
CA SER A 78 -15.56 9.34 -12.90
C SER A 78 -16.14 9.61 -14.29
N ARG A 79 -15.96 8.69 -15.26
CA ARG A 79 -16.60 8.75 -16.58
C ARG A 79 -18.11 8.54 -16.51
N ARG A 80 -18.59 7.58 -15.71
CA ARG A 80 -20.05 7.34 -15.53
C ARG A 80 -20.74 8.59 -15.00
N ARG A 81 -20.13 9.29 -14.05
CA ARG A 81 -20.68 10.55 -13.53
C ARG A 81 -20.76 11.66 -14.57
N LYS A 82 -19.79 11.75 -15.49
CA LYS A 82 -19.77 12.76 -16.56
C LYS A 82 -20.83 12.51 -17.63
N ASN A 83 -21.23 11.26 -17.85
CA ASN A 83 -22.19 10.88 -18.89
C ASN A 83 -23.66 10.99 -18.44
N GLY A 84 -23.95 11.60 -17.28
CA GLY A 84 -25.33 11.92 -16.88
C GLY A 84 -26.21 10.73 -16.53
N GLU A 85 -25.64 9.55 -16.26
CA GLU A 85 -26.43 8.45 -15.71
C GLU A 85 -27.01 8.88 -14.35
N PRO A 86 -28.33 8.74 -14.13
CA PRO A 86 -28.93 9.18 -12.88
C PRO A 86 -28.37 8.39 -11.72
N SER A 87 -27.58 9.05 -10.90
CA SER A 87 -27.23 8.55 -9.58
C SER A 87 -28.50 8.52 -8.75
N SER A 88 -29.09 7.38 -8.54
CA SER A 88 -30.29 7.18 -7.73
C SER A 88 -30.07 7.36 -6.22
N ALA A 89 -28.96 7.97 -5.82
CA ALA A 89 -28.67 8.33 -4.44
C ALA A 89 -28.07 9.74 -4.39
N LYS A 90 -28.52 10.57 -3.45
CA LYS A 90 -27.87 11.83 -3.09
C LYS A 90 -26.39 11.56 -2.90
N ALA A 91 -25.56 12.08 -3.80
CA ALA A 91 -24.11 11.91 -3.73
C ALA A 91 -23.60 12.52 -2.43
N THR A 92 -23.39 11.68 -1.44
CA THR A 92 -22.61 12.05 -0.26
C THR A 92 -21.14 12.12 -0.71
N GLU A 93 -20.44 13.15 -0.31
CA GLU A 93 -19.01 13.28 -0.53
C GLU A 93 -18.34 11.95 -0.18
N GLY A 94 -17.66 11.31 -1.15
CA GLY A 94 -17.03 9.99 -0.95
C GLY A 94 -17.62 8.81 -1.73
N GLN A 95 -18.82 8.92 -2.34
CA GLN A 95 -19.51 7.77 -2.96
C GLN A 95 -18.82 7.14 -4.19
N GLY A 96 -17.81 7.77 -4.78
CA GLY A 96 -17.02 7.21 -5.88
C GLY A 96 -15.59 6.84 -5.51
N LYS A 97 -15.15 7.24 -4.32
CA LYS A 97 -13.77 7.02 -3.87
C LYS A 97 -13.67 5.72 -3.07
N TYR A 98 -12.63 4.96 -3.35
CA TYR A 98 -12.18 3.87 -2.51
C TYR A 98 -11.24 4.39 -1.45
N ARG A 99 -11.33 3.85 -0.26
CA ARG A 99 -10.35 4.04 0.81
C ARG A 99 -9.39 2.87 0.78
N PHE A 100 -8.13 3.16 0.51
CA PHE A 100 -7.05 2.20 0.59
C PHE A 100 -6.23 2.44 1.85
N ASN A 101 -5.97 1.39 2.60
CA ASN A 101 -4.97 1.38 3.63
C ASN A 101 -3.76 0.64 3.07
N VAL A 102 -2.73 1.38 2.74
CA VAL A 102 -1.44 0.84 2.28
C VAL A 102 -0.67 0.42 3.51
N ILE A 103 -0.36 -0.86 3.60
CA ILE A 103 0.41 -1.43 4.71
C ILE A 103 1.80 -1.74 4.18
N ASP A 104 2.75 -0.90 4.56
CA ASP A 104 4.15 -1.11 4.23
C ASP A 104 4.74 -2.12 5.20
N THR A 105 5.18 -3.27 4.68
CA THR A 105 5.70 -4.37 5.50
C THR A 105 7.23 -4.39 5.46
N PRO A 106 7.90 -4.74 6.58
CA PRO A 106 9.34 -4.96 6.56
C PRO A 106 9.75 -5.97 5.50
N GLY A 107 10.81 -5.67 4.74
CA GLY A 107 11.35 -6.57 3.72
C GLY A 107 12.41 -7.55 4.24
N HIS A 108 12.91 -7.34 5.46
CA HIS A 108 14.02 -8.10 6.02
C HIS A 108 13.56 -9.39 6.74
N ILE A 109 14.34 -10.47 6.62
CA ILE A 109 14.03 -11.79 7.19
C ILE A 109 13.86 -11.76 8.72
N ASP A 110 14.57 -10.86 9.40
CA ASP A 110 14.52 -10.72 10.86
C ASP A 110 13.15 -10.25 11.36
N PHE A 111 12.33 -9.66 10.49
CA PHE A 111 11.00 -9.13 10.82
C PHE A 111 9.85 -10.04 10.39
N THR A 112 10.09 -11.34 10.29
CA THR A 112 9.09 -12.35 9.88
C THR A 112 7.77 -12.27 10.66
N ALA A 113 7.83 -11.97 11.97
CA ALA A 113 6.65 -11.88 12.81
C ALA A 113 5.76 -10.70 12.43
N GLU A 114 6.34 -9.54 12.09
CA GLU A 114 5.65 -8.34 11.63
C GLU A 114 5.04 -8.58 10.25
N VAL A 115 5.76 -9.23 9.36
CA VAL A 115 5.25 -9.61 8.02
C VAL A 115 4.02 -10.51 8.17
N LYS A 116 4.09 -11.58 8.97
CA LYS A 116 2.96 -12.49 9.21
C LYS A 116 1.77 -11.83 9.89
N ARG A 117 1.99 -10.86 10.78
CA ARG A 117 0.91 -10.07 11.39
C ARG A 117 0.22 -9.18 10.37
N SER A 118 1.00 -8.50 9.54
CA SER A 118 0.47 -7.63 8.49
C SER A 118 -0.37 -8.41 7.48
N MET A 119 0.07 -9.60 7.06
CA MET A 119 -0.67 -10.46 6.13
C MET A 119 -2.10 -10.75 6.58
N ARG A 120 -2.35 -10.89 7.89
CA ARG A 120 -3.69 -11.23 8.43
C ARG A 120 -4.75 -10.15 8.24
N VAL A 121 -4.37 -8.94 7.94
CA VAL A 121 -5.29 -7.79 7.78
C VAL A 121 -5.38 -7.32 6.34
N LEU A 122 -4.66 -7.96 5.42
CA LEU A 122 -4.65 -7.60 4.01
C LEU A 122 -5.81 -8.24 3.26
N ASP A 123 -6.41 -7.49 2.34
CA ASP A 123 -7.33 -7.98 1.32
C ASP A 123 -6.56 -8.47 0.07
N GLY A 124 -5.31 -8.06 -0.08
CA GLY A 124 -4.43 -8.44 -1.17
C GLY A 124 -3.03 -7.85 -0.99
N ALA A 125 -2.07 -8.33 -1.76
CA ALA A 125 -0.70 -7.87 -1.73
C ALA A 125 -0.16 -7.59 -3.14
N ILE A 126 0.73 -6.60 -3.23
CA ILE A 126 1.49 -6.27 -4.44
C ILE A 126 2.91 -6.76 -4.20
N VAL A 127 3.38 -7.68 -5.04
CA VAL A 127 4.76 -8.17 -4.98
C VAL A 127 5.60 -7.37 -5.96
N VAL A 128 6.68 -6.78 -5.47
CA VAL A 128 7.63 -6.00 -6.28
C VAL A 128 8.91 -6.83 -6.44
N PHE A 129 9.32 -7.01 -7.69
CA PHE A 129 10.56 -7.69 -8.05
C PHE A 129 11.56 -6.69 -8.58
N ASP A 130 12.84 -6.89 -8.25
CA ASP A 130 13.91 -6.16 -8.90
C ASP A 130 14.03 -6.60 -10.37
N GLY A 131 14.18 -5.62 -11.28
CA GLY A 131 14.24 -5.88 -12.72
C GLY A 131 15.55 -6.55 -13.17
N VAL A 132 16.56 -6.57 -12.32
CA VAL A 132 17.88 -7.16 -12.58
C VAL A 132 18.05 -8.47 -11.83
N ALA A 133 17.80 -8.46 -10.50
CA ALA A 133 17.97 -9.62 -9.63
C ALA A 133 16.83 -10.65 -9.79
N GLY A 134 15.65 -10.20 -10.19
CA GLY A 134 14.50 -11.09 -10.40
C GLY A 134 13.90 -11.62 -9.10
N VAL A 135 13.67 -12.93 -9.05
CA VAL A 135 13.13 -13.61 -7.87
C VAL A 135 14.26 -13.94 -6.89
N GLU A 136 14.14 -13.44 -5.70
CA GLU A 136 15.13 -13.61 -4.65
C GLU A 136 14.56 -14.42 -3.47
N PRO A 137 15.39 -14.98 -2.56
CA PRO A 137 14.91 -15.89 -1.51
C PRO A 137 13.79 -15.34 -0.62
N GLN A 138 13.79 -14.04 -0.34
CA GLN A 138 12.72 -13.42 0.43
C GLN A 138 11.42 -13.26 -0.37
N SER A 139 11.50 -13.15 -1.70
CA SER A 139 10.32 -13.11 -2.57
C SER A 139 9.52 -14.41 -2.44
N GLU A 140 10.19 -15.57 -2.50
CA GLU A 140 9.55 -16.88 -2.33
C GLU A 140 8.99 -17.06 -0.92
N THR A 141 9.75 -16.65 0.10
CA THR A 141 9.33 -16.75 1.49
C THR A 141 8.09 -15.91 1.76
N ASN A 142 8.06 -14.68 1.28
CA ASN A 142 6.93 -13.77 1.44
C ASN A 142 5.71 -14.24 0.66
N TRP A 143 5.91 -14.80 -0.54
CA TRP A 143 4.84 -15.41 -1.31
C TRP A 143 4.16 -16.54 -0.54
N ARG A 144 4.96 -17.44 0.05
CA ARG A 144 4.43 -18.53 0.88
C ARG A 144 3.66 -18.02 2.09
N TYR A 145 4.09 -16.92 2.71
CA TYR A 145 3.34 -16.32 3.83
C TYR A 145 2.02 -15.70 3.38
N ALA A 146 1.97 -15.13 2.18
CA ALA A 146 0.72 -14.66 1.58
C ALA A 146 -0.25 -15.83 1.33
N ASP A 147 0.24 -16.93 0.74
CA ASP A 147 -0.55 -18.15 0.54
C ASP A 147 -1.07 -18.73 1.87
N GLU A 148 -0.23 -18.81 2.91
CA GLU A 148 -0.63 -19.26 4.26
C GLU A 148 -1.72 -18.36 4.88
N ALA A 149 -1.75 -17.08 4.54
CA ALA A 149 -2.71 -16.10 5.03
C ALA A 149 -3.95 -15.96 4.13
N ALA A 150 -3.98 -16.63 2.99
CA ALA A 150 -5.00 -16.52 1.94
C ALA A 150 -5.14 -15.11 1.36
N VAL A 151 -4.02 -14.43 1.13
CA VAL A 151 -3.90 -13.08 0.57
C VAL A 151 -3.55 -13.16 -0.90
#